data_0b409d5765b79a690d159e6236f09252
#
_entry.id   0b409d5765b79a690d159e6236f09252
#
_cell.length_a   1.000
_cell.length_b   1.000
_cell.length_c   1.000
_cell.angle_alpha   90.00
_cell.angle_beta   90.00
_cell.angle_gamma   90.00
#
_symmetry.space_group_name_H-M   'P 1'
#
loop_
_entity.id
_entity.type
_entity.pdbx_description
1 polymer ?
#
loop_
_entity_poly.entity_id
_entity_poly.type
_entity_poly.pdbx_seq_one_letter_code
_entity_poly.pdbx_strand_id
1 'polypeptide(L)'
;MIKEIEINLLPEDLVSQEVIKRAIAKKTGIKLIDILSCEVIRRSIDARKKPISYRVKLSLNLQDKNGNSNEESVQLQTKETSLNKIEYKDVHNSKPVIVIGAGPAGLFASLKLIEKGFKPIIIERGKPVSERKIDIAQIVRQREINSESNWCFGEGGAGTFSDGKLYTRSNKRGNIDEVLDIFIEHGADKDIKIEAHAHIGTDKLSSIIKNIRKTIETYGGEYHFNTKVVDFITKDNIIKGVITQKGDKIEADNVILATGHSARDIYYLFDEKKWALQAKPFAMGVRIEHPQELINQIQYHSSNYSKLLPPASYSLAYTNNERGVFSFCMCPGGMIIPASTNNGELVVNGMSNSLRSSPFANSGIVVSVNEEDAKEFSKYGALSLMKLQEDAEKKMFEAADNSIAAPAQRLTDFLKNTPSSALSPTSYLCGVVPTNLNKVLPKFISSSLHNAFKDFGRKMKGFITHEANLIGLESRTSSPVRIPRDKETLQHIQISGLYPCGEGAGLSGGITSSAIDGINIANKIAEKSNL
;
A
#
# COMPACT_ATOMS: atom_id res chain seq x y z
N MET A 1 -5.49 -14.72 -37.04
CA MET A 1 -6.48 -13.71 -36.57
C MET A 1 -6.46 -13.65 -35.05
N ILE A 2 -6.35 -12.45 -34.47
CA ILE A 2 -6.41 -12.28 -33.00
C ILE A 2 -7.87 -12.02 -32.57
N LYS A 3 -8.32 -12.75 -31.54
CA LYS A 3 -9.66 -12.61 -30.96
C LYS A 3 -9.58 -12.56 -29.44
N GLU A 4 -10.17 -11.55 -28.82
CA GLU A 4 -10.35 -11.50 -27.38
C GLU A 4 -11.66 -12.19 -26.98
N ILE A 5 -11.58 -13.00 -25.93
CA ILE A 5 -12.74 -13.66 -25.33
C ILE A 5 -12.71 -13.55 -23.81
N GLU A 6 -13.87 -13.63 -23.18
CA GLU A 6 -13.99 -13.73 -21.73
C GLU A 6 -14.77 -14.98 -21.39
N ILE A 7 -14.19 -15.86 -20.57
CA ILE A 7 -14.79 -17.14 -20.17
C ILE A 7 -14.49 -17.43 -18.70
N ASN A 8 -15.35 -18.27 -18.11
CA ASN A 8 -15.09 -18.80 -16.78
C ASN A 8 -14.37 -20.15 -16.90
N LEU A 9 -13.23 -20.29 -16.25
CA LEU A 9 -12.41 -21.50 -16.18
C LEU A 9 -12.34 -22.00 -14.74
N LEU A 10 -12.29 -23.32 -14.54
CA LEU A 10 -12.02 -23.88 -13.21
C LEU A 10 -10.55 -23.68 -12.84
N PRO A 11 -10.20 -23.68 -11.55
CA PRO A 11 -8.79 -23.59 -11.12
C PRO A 11 -7.91 -24.65 -11.81
N GLU A 12 -8.43 -25.84 -12.00
CA GLU A 12 -7.77 -26.99 -12.65
C GLU A 12 -7.55 -26.76 -14.16
N ASP A 13 -8.36 -25.90 -14.80
CA ASP A 13 -8.23 -25.56 -16.21
C ASP A 13 -7.04 -24.58 -16.47
N LEU A 14 -6.47 -23.98 -15.43
CA LEU A 14 -5.43 -22.94 -15.54
C LEU A 14 -4.00 -23.45 -15.27
N VAL A 15 -3.80 -24.75 -15.12
CA VAL A 15 -2.52 -25.35 -14.74
C VAL A 15 -1.47 -25.37 -15.88
N SER A 16 -1.92 -25.37 -17.15
CA SER A 16 -1.02 -25.31 -18.29
C SER A 16 -1.68 -24.73 -19.54
N GLN A 17 -0.88 -24.25 -20.49
CA GLN A 17 -1.34 -23.70 -21.77
C GLN A 17 -2.19 -24.71 -22.58
N GLU A 18 -1.83 -25.97 -22.55
CA GLU A 18 -2.60 -27.02 -23.23
C GLU A 18 -3.97 -27.25 -22.60
N VAL A 19 -4.04 -27.27 -21.27
CA VAL A 19 -5.31 -27.44 -20.55
C VAL A 19 -6.21 -26.23 -20.82
N ILE A 20 -5.66 -25.01 -20.80
CA ILE A 20 -6.38 -23.79 -21.16
C ILE A 20 -6.96 -23.89 -22.58
N LYS A 21 -6.16 -24.29 -23.59
CA LYS A 21 -6.63 -24.45 -24.97
C LYS A 21 -7.78 -25.45 -25.08
N ARG A 22 -7.67 -26.60 -24.41
CA ARG A 22 -8.74 -27.62 -24.38
C ARG A 22 -10.03 -27.08 -23.72
N ALA A 23 -9.89 -26.35 -22.62
CA ALA A 23 -11.03 -25.72 -21.93
C ALA A 23 -11.69 -24.65 -22.81
N ILE A 24 -10.91 -23.84 -23.52
CA ILE A 24 -11.41 -22.88 -24.50
C ILE A 24 -12.18 -23.59 -25.61
N ALA A 25 -11.58 -24.60 -26.25
CA ALA A 25 -12.22 -25.37 -27.33
C ALA A 25 -13.58 -25.94 -26.88
N LYS A 26 -13.62 -26.57 -25.70
CA LYS A 26 -14.85 -27.13 -25.12
C LYS A 26 -15.92 -26.08 -24.86
N LYS A 27 -15.56 -24.88 -24.39
CA LYS A 27 -16.52 -23.84 -24.00
C LYS A 27 -16.98 -22.93 -25.16
N THR A 28 -16.13 -22.75 -26.16
CA THR A 28 -16.41 -21.82 -27.27
C THR A 28 -16.79 -22.51 -28.58
N GLY A 29 -16.60 -23.83 -28.69
CA GLY A 29 -16.78 -24.57 -29.93
C GLY A 29 -15.68 -24.36 -30.98
N ILE A 30 -14.64 -23.57 -30.69
CA ILE A 30 -13.48 -23.39 -31.56
C ILE A 30 -12.70 -24.70 -31.59
N LYS A 31 -12.34 -25.19 -32.77
CA LYS A 31 -11.54 -26.42 -32.88
C LYS A 31 -10.16 -26.22 -32.24
N LEU A 32 -9.69 -27.19 -31.49
CA LEU A 32 -8.42 -27.10 -30.78
C LEU A 32 -7.24 -26.80 -31.72
N ILE A 33 -7.28 -27.38 -32.94
CA ILE A 33 -6.25 -27.19 -33.95
C ILE A 33 -6.21 -25.75 -34.49
N ASP A 34 -7.33 -25.02 -34.44
CA ASP A 34 -7.42 -23.64 -34.89
C ASP A 34 -6.84 -22.66 -33.85
N ILE A 35 -6.56 -23.11 -32.62
CA ILE A 35 -6.01 -22.28 -31.53
C ILE A 35 -4.48 -22.39 -31.54
N LEU A 36 -3.81 -21.50 -32.25
CA LEU A 36 -2.35 -21.47 -32.35
C LEU A 36 -1.71 -21.12 -31.00
N SER A 37 -2.16 -20.05 -30.37
CA SER A 37 -1.75 -19.64 -29.02
C SER A 37 -2.89 -18.98 -28.25
N CYS A 38 -2.79 -18.99 -26.93
CA CYS A 38 -3.69 -18.25 -26.05
C CYS A 38 -2.89 -17.57 -24.94
N GLU A 39 -3.20 -16.32 -24.68
CA GLU A 39 -2.56 -15.52 -23.63
C GLU A 39 -3.63 -15.03 -22.65
N VAL A 40 -3.35 -15.15 -21.35
CA VAL A 40 -4.23 -14.62 -20.30
C VAL A 40 -3.94 -13.12 -20.16
N ILE A 41 -4.92 -12.29 -20.49
CA ILE A 41 -4.80 -10.82 -20.34
C ILE A 41 -5.21 -10.39 -18.92
N ARG A 42 -6.22 -11.05 -18.36
CA ARG A 42 -6.75 -10.73 -17.02
C ARG A 42 -7.45 -11.93 -16.42
N ARG A 43 -7.25 -12.13 -15.12
CA ARG A 43 -8.01 -13.13 -14.35
C ARG A 43 -8.49 -12.59 -13.01
N SER A 44 -9.65 -13.05 -12.58
CA SER A 44 -10.23 -12.77 -11.26
C SER A 44 -11.04 -13.96 -10.78
N ILE A 45 -11.08 -14.20 -9.47
CA ILE A 45 -11.87 -15.27 -8.88
C ILE A 45 -13.34 -14.86 -8.86
N ASP A 46 -14.22 -15.74 -9.33
CA ASP A 46 -15.67 -15.65 -9.16
C ASP A 46 -16.17 -16.75 -8.22
N ALA A 47 -16.35 -16.38 -6.95
CA ALA A 47 -16.85 -17.27 -5.90
C ALA A 47 -18.35 -17.10 -5.61
N ARG A 48 -19.09 -16.33 -6.42
CA ARG A 48 -20.54 -16.09 -6.22
C ARG A 48 -21.39 -17.31 -6.47
N LYS A 49 -20.91 -18.27 -7.26
CA LYS A 49 -21.60 -19.52 -7.64
C LYS A 49 -20.67 -20.71 -7.47
N LYS A 50 -21.26 -21.90 -7.30
CA LYS A 50 -20.54 -23.17 -7.36
C LYS A 50 -20.66 -23.78 -8.76
N PRO A 51 -19.59 -24.41 -9.30
CA PRO A 51 -18.23 -24.44 -8.77
C PRO A 51 -17.57 -23.05 -8.85
N ILE A 52 -16.62 -22.79 -7.92
CA ILE A 52 -15.81 -21.57 -7.94
C ILE A 52 -14.98 -21.59 -9.20
N SER A 53 -14.89 -20.46 -9.90
CA SER A 53 -14.19 -20.34 -11.16
C SER A 53 -13.37 -19.05 -11.23
N TYR A 54 -12.42 -19.03 -12.14
CA TYR A 54 -11.78 -17.80 -12.57
C TYR A 54 -12.52 -17.22 -13.77
N ARG A 55 -12.86 -15.96 -13.70
CA ARG A 55 -13.26 -15.16 -14.86
C ARG A 55 -11.98 -14.71 -15.54
N VAL A 56 -11.76 -15.19 -16.77
CA VAL A 56 -10.50 -15.01 -17.49
C VAL A 56 -10.78 -14.31 -18.81
N LYS A 57 -10.06 -13.20 -19.05
CA LYS A 57 -9.98 -12.55 -20.36
C LYS A 57 -8.75 -13.08 -21.07
N LEU A 58 -8.93 -13.59 -22.27
CA LEU A 58 -7.92 -14.26 -23.09
C LEU A 58 -7.76 -13.56 -24.43
N SER A 59 -6.54 -13.46 -24.92
CA SER A 59 -6.22 -13.18 -26.31
C SER A 59 -5.91 -14.51 -27.01
N LEU A 60 -6.65 -14.81 -28.05
CA LEU A 60 -6.48 -16.01 -28.87
C LEU A 60 -5.87 -15.64 -30.20
N ASN A 61 -4.79 -16.35 -30.59
CA ASN A 61 -4.32 -16.36 -31.95
C ASN A 61 -4.90 -17.58 -32.67
N LEU A 62 -5.75 -17.32 -33.65
CA LEU A 62 -6.47 -18.35 -34.40
C LEU A 62 -5.92 -18.47 -35.81
N GLN A 63 -5.86 -19.72 -36.32
CA GLN A 63 -5.51 -20.00 -37.72
C GLN A 63 -6.54 -19.38 -38.65
N ASP A 64 -6.07 -18.70 -39.70
CA ASP A 64 -6.96 -18.16 -40.72
C ASP A 64 -7.50 -19.29 -41.62
N LYS A 65 -8.81 -19.23 -41.92
CA LYS A 65 -9.51 -20.25 -42.72
C LYS A 65 -8.96 -20.41 -44.15
N ASN A 66 -8.10 -19.49 -44.63
CA ASN A 66 -7.55 -19.48 -45.98
C ASN A 66 -6.13 -20.07 -46.07
N GLY A 67 -5.61 -20.74 -45.05
CA GLY A 67 -4.37 -21.51 -45.12
C GLY A 67 -3.06 -20.74 -45.33
N ASN A 68 -3.09 -19.43 -45.47
CA ASN A 68 -1.87 -18.63 -45.54
C ASN A 68 -1.35 -18.31 -44.13
N SER A 69 -0.53 -19.17 -43.61
CA SER A 69 0.36 -18.83 -42.51
C SER A 69 1.47 -17.92 -43.05
N ASN A 70 1.25 -16.62 -43.02
CA ASN A 70 2.37 -15.69 -43.12
C ASN A 70 3.23 -15.86 -41.87
N GLU A 71 4.32 -16.64 -41.99
CA GLU A 71 5.32 -16.82 -40.94
C GLU A 71 5.89 -15.46 -40.46
N GLU A 72 5.96 -14.46 -41.33
CA GLU A 72 6.32 -13.08 -40.99
C GLU A 72 5.27 -12.38 -40.10
N SER A 73 3.98 -12.73 -40.20
CA SER A 73 2.95 -12.16 -39.32
C SER A 73 2.96 -12.80 -37.92
N VAL A 74 3.52 -14.00 -37.78
CA VAL A 74 3.69 -14.68 -36.48
C VAL A 74 4.82 -14.04 -35.67
N GLN A 75 5.90 -13.56 -36.32
CA GLN A 75 6.98 -12.82 -35.66
C GLN A 75 6.61 -11.36 -35.31
N LEU A 76 5.66 -10.74 -36.02
CA LEU A 76 5.26 -9.35 -35.80
C LEU A 76 4.04 -9.18 -34.88
N GLN A 77 3.38 -10.27 -34.46
CA GLN A 77 2.17 -10.21 -33.64
C GLN A 77 2.16 -11.09 -32.40
N THR A 78 3.23 -11.72 -32.00
CA THR A 78 3.54 -11.76 -30.60
C THR A 78 3.82 -10.29 -30.22
N LYS A 79 2.79 -9.52 -29.91
CA LYS A 79 2.91 -8.60 -28.81
C LYS A 79 3.20 -9.53 -27.61
N GLU A 80 4.45 -10.01 -27.47
CA GLU A 80 5.04 -9.98 -26.17
C GLU A 80 4.48 -8.68 -25.59
N THR A 81 3.89 -8.72 -24.45
CA THR A 81 3.71 -7.52 -23.64
C THR A 81 5.12 -6.98 -23.52
N SER A 82 5.54 -6.29 -24.58
CA SER A 82 6.85 -5.68 -24.67
C SER A 82 6.84 -4.71 -23.52
N LEU A 83 7.53 -5.11 -22.44
CA LEU A 83 7.87 -4.17 -21.39
C LEU A 83 8.37 -2.95 -22.15
N ASN A 84 7.69 -1.83 -22.04
CA ASN A 84 8.19 -0.58 -22.58
C ASN A 84 9.50 -0.35 -21.86
N LYS A 85 10.63 -0.77 -22.49
CA LYS A 85 11.94 -0.64 -21.90
C LYS A 85 12.19 0.85 -21.67
N ILE A 86 12.32 1.21 -20.41
CA ILE A 86 12.57 2.60 -20.03
C ILE A 86 14.04 2.91 -20.33
N GLU A 87 14.28 3.97 -21.08
CA GLU A 87 15.63 4.44 -21.38
C GLU A 87 16.05 5.44 -20.29
N TYR A 88 16.91 4.98 -19.40
CA TYR A 88 17.52 5.83 -18.37
C TYR A 88 18.74 6.56 -18.94
N LYS A 89 18.87 7.84 -18.59
CA LYS A 89 19.99 8.70 -19.04
C LYS A 89 21.08 8.74 -17.99
N ASP A 90 22.32 8.88 -18.39
CA ASP A 90 23.41 9.23 -17.48
C ASP A 90 23.20 10.66 -16.96
N VAL A 91 23.04 10.81 -15.64
CA VAL A 91 22.72 12.09 -15.00
C VAL A 91 23.78 12.55 -13.98
N HIS A 92 24.97 11.96 -13.97
CA HIS A 92 26.02 12.29 -13.01
C HIS A 92 26.29 13.80 -12.93
N ASN A 93 26.27 14.49 -14.06
CA ASN A 93 26.53 15.94 -14.16
C ASN A 93 25.27 16.77 -14.47
N SER A 94 24.10 16.18 -14.29
CA SER A 94 22.82 16.84 -14.58
C SER A 94 22.33 17.72 -13.42
N LYS A 95 21.34 18.56 -13.70
CA LYS A 95 20.71 19.45 -12.72
C LYS A 95 20.09 18.62 -11.58
N PRO A 96 20.41 18.94 -10.31
CA PRO A 96 19.92 18.16 -9.19
C PRO A 96 18.45 18.46 -8.85
N VAL A 97 17.75 17.43 -8.39
CA VAL A 97 16.44 17.52 -7.76
C VAL A 97 16.50 16.74 -6.45
N ILE A 98 16.21 17.39 -5.34
CA ILE A 98 16.15 16.71 -4.03
C ILE A 98 14.85 15.94 -3.92
N VAL A 99 14.93 14.68 -3.46
CA VAL A 99 13.79 13.81 -3.17
C VAL A 99 13.85 13.40 -1.70
N ILE A 100 12.93 13.91 -0.88
CA ILE A 100 12.88 13.62 0.55
C ILE A 100 11.99 12.40 0.78
N GLY A 101 12.59 11.26 1.12
CA GLY A 101 11.95 9.98 1.35
C GLY A 101 12.12 8.99 0.21
N ALA A 102 12.59 7.78 0.55
CA ALA A 102 12.81 6.66 -0.36
C ALA A 102 11.63 5.66 -0.36
N GLY A 103 10.40 6.13 -0.14
CA GLY A 103 9.17 5.36 -0.32
C GLY A 103 8.73 5.28 -1.80
N PRO A 104 7.58 4.64 -2.10
CA PRO A 104 7.13 4.47 -3.49
C PRO A 104 7.06 5.77 -4.29
N ALA A 105 6.58 6.87 -3.68
CA ALA A 105 6.53 8.16 -4.35
C ALA A 105 7.91 8.67 -4.74
N GLY A 106 8.88 8.64 -3.81
CA GLY A 106 10.24 9.12 -4.05
C GLY A 106 11.02 8.25 -5.02
N LEU A 107 10.92 6.91 -4.90
CA LEU A 107 11.61 5.98 -5.79
C LEU A 107 11.16 6.12 -7.25
N PHE A 108 9.85 6.16 -7.48
CA PHE A 108 9.30 6.30 -8.83
C PHE A 108 9.52 7.70 -9.41
N ALA A 109 9.48 8.75 -8.57
CA ALA A 109 9.90 10.09 -8.98
C ALA A 109 11.36 10.10 -9.43
N SER A 110 12.25 9.43 -8.69
CA SER A 110 13.68 9.37 -8.99
C SER A 110 13.99 8.65 -10.30
N LEU A 111 13.35 7.50 -10.55
CA LEU A 111 13.48 6.80 -11.83
C LEU A 111 13.00 7.68 -12.99
N LYS A 112 11.86 8.36 -12.84
CA LYS A 112 11.33 9.25 -13.87
C LYS A 112 12.21 10.50 -14.07
N LEU A 113 12.82 11.05 -13.03
CA LEU A 113 13.77 12.14 -13.13
C LEU A 113 14.99 11.75 -13.98
N ILE A 114 15.55 10.53 -13.75
CA ILE A 114 16.65 9.99 -14.56
C ILE A 114 16.25 9.84 -16.03
N GLU A 115 15.06 9.29 -16.31
CA GLU A 115 14.52 9.21 -17.67
C GLU A 115 14.46 10.60 -18.34
N LYS A 116 14.12 11.63 -17.56
CA LYS A 116 14.03 13.01 -18.05
C LYS A 116 15.37 13.75 -18.06
N GLY A 117 16.47 13.17 -17.54
CA GLY A 117 17.80 13.76 -17.55
C GLY A 117 18.09 14.65 -16.36
N PHE A 118 17.45 14.45 -15.22
CA PHE A 118 17.72 15.13 -13.95
C PHE A 118 18.37 14.18 -12.95
N LYS A 119 19.28 14.70 -12.13
CA LYS A 119 19.96 13.96 -11.08
C LYS A 119 19.13 13.96 -9.79
N PRO A 120 18.51 12.82 -9.38
CA PRO A 120 17.85 12.74 -8.10
C PRO A 120 18.89 12.65 -6.97
N ILE A 121 18.71 13.45 -5.91
CA ILE A 121 19.41 13.34 -4.63
C ILE A 121 18.38 12.88 -3.60
N ILE A 122 18.41 11.60 -3.26
CA ILE A 122 17.43 10.98 -2.38
C ILE A 122 17.92 11.06 -0.94
N ILE A 123 17.13 11.67 -0.07
CA ILE A 123 17.43 11.81 1.35
C ILE A 123 16.43 10.94 2.13
N GLU A 124 16.92 9.88 2.76
CA GLU A 124 16.11 8.95 3.55
C GLU A 124 16.58 8.96 5.01
N ARG A 125 15.64 9.19 5.94
CA ARG A 125 15.92 9.24 7.36
C ARG A 125 16.38 7.91 7.95
N GLY A 126 15.81 6.82 7.41
CA GLY A 126 16.11 5.47 7.86
C GLY A 126 17.23 4.81 7.08
N LYS A 127 17.35 3.50 7.31
CA LYS A 127 18.43 2.67 6.78
C LYS A 127 18.07 2.05 5.43
N PRO A 128 19.09 1.56 4.67
CA PRO A 128 18.85 0.67 3.53
C PRO A 128 18.02 -0.56 3.93
N VAL A 129 17.25 -1.10 3.00
CA VAL A 129 16.27 -2.17 3.29
C VAL A 129 16.89 -3.42 3.94
N SER A 130 18.17 -3.73 3.67
CA SER A 130 18.88 -4.84 4.30
C SER A 130 19.13 -4.62 5.79
N GLU A 131 19.55 -3.43 6.18
CA GLU A 131 19.83 -3.06 7.59
C GLU A 131 18.53 -2.78 8.35
N ARG A 132 17.54 -2.19 7.67
CA ARG A 132 16.20 -1.96 8.22
C ARG A 132 15.53 -3.25 8.72
N LYS A 133 15.78 -4.40 8.06
CA LYS A 133 15.31 -5.71 8.54
C LYS A 133 15.86 -6.07 9.93
N ILE A 134 17.08 -5.65 10.24
CA ILE A 134 17.69 -5.87 11.54
C ILE A 134 16.97 -5.03 12.61
N ASP A 135 16.73 -3.74 12.33
CA ASP A 135 16.00 -2.87 13.26
C ASP A 135 14.58 -3.39 13.53
N ILE A 136 13.88 -3.85 12.50
CA ILE A 136 12.56 -4.48 12.63
C ILE A 136 12.62 -5.73 13.51
N ALA A 137 13.62 -6.59 13.33
CA ALA A 137 13.79 -7.76 14.18
C ALA A 137 14.10 -7.38 15.65
N GLN A 138 14.83 -6.30 15.88
CA GLN A 138 15.10 -5.76 17.21
C GLN A 138 13.83 -5.24 17.89
N ILE A 139 12.96 -4.52 17.15
CA ILE A 139 11.66 -4.07 17.69
C ILE A 139 10.87 -5.26 18.23
N VAL A 140 10.80 -6.36 17.47
CA VAL A 140 10.08 -7.56 17.90
C VAL A 140 10.73 -8.23 19.12
N ARG A 141 12.06 -8.29 19.18
CA ARG A 141 12.80 -9.00 20.24
C ARG A 141 12.97 -8.16 21.51
N GLN A 142 13.31 -6.89 21.35
CA GLN A 142 13.67 -5.98 22.46
C GLN A 142 12.51 -5.08 22.86
N ARG A 143 11.46 -4.98 22.01
CA ARG A 143 10.31 -4.09 22.19
C ARG A 143 10.67 -2.60 22.23
N GLU A 144 11.79 -2.24 21.60
CA GLU A 144 12.27 -0.86 21.47
C GLU A 144 12.11 -0.38 20.03
N ILE A 145 11.53 0.79 19.85
CA ILE A 145 11.29 1.39 18.53
C ILE A 145 12.43 2.32 18.20
N ASN A 146 13.13 2.06 17.08
CA ASN A 146 14.00 3.05 16.47
C ASN A 146 13.15 4.06 15.71
N SER A 147 13.12 5.32 16.18
CA SER A 147 12.27 6.38 15.61
C SER A 147 12.62 6.75 14.17
N GLU A 148 13.82 6.45 13.72
CA GLU A 148 14.26 6.81 12.36
C GLU A 148 14.31 5.61 11.40
N SER A 149 14.27 4.35 11.91
CA SER A 149 14.31 3.13 11.09
C SER A 149 13.39 2.05 11.66
N ASN A 150 12.23 1.82 11.05
CA ASN A 150 11.17 0.94 11.56
C ASN A 150 10.25 0.46 10.42
N TRP A 151 9.02 0.05 10.70
CA TRP A 151 8.06 -0.39 9.67
C TRP A 151 7.61 0.74 8.72
N CYS A 152 7.68 2.01 9.14
CA CYS A 152 7.27 3.15 8.34
C CYS A 152 8.44 3.85 7.65
N PHE A 153 9.59 3.95 8.32
CA PHE A 153 10.76 4.71 7.86
C PHE A 153 11.89 3.79 7.42
N GLY A 154 12.65 4.23 6.43
CA GLY A 154 13.70 3.52 5.75
C GLY A 154 13.37 3.21 4.29
N GLU A 155 14.35 2.70 3.56
CA GLU A 155 14.25 2.43 2.13
C GLU A 155 13.01 1.60 1.77
N GLY A 156 12.27 2.07 0.78
CA GLY A 156 10.99 1.54 0.32
C GLY A 156 9.78 1.99 1.15
N GLY A 157 9.98 2.75 2.24
CA GLY A 157 8.92 3.28 3.10
C GLY A 157 8.06 2.21 3.76
N ALA A 158 6.84 2.53 4.15
CA ALA A 158 5.87 1.60 4.74
C ALA A 158 5.43 0.49 3.76
N GLY A 159 5.55 0.72 2.45
CA GLY A 159 5.21 -0.25 1.41
C GLY A 159 6.06 -1.52 1.45
N THR A 160 7.33 -1.45 1.84
CA THR A 160 8.27 -2.58 1.86
C THR A 160 7.79 -3.76 2.71
N PHE A 161 7.21 -3.45 3.87
CA PHE A 161 6.75 -4.43 4.84
C PHE A 161 5.23 -4.43 4.96
N SER A 162 4.56 -4.49 3.80
CA SER A 162 3.11 -4.60 3.65
C SER A 162 2.72 -5.86 2.86
N ASP A 163 1.45 -6.05 2.55
CA ASP A 163 1.00 -7.08 1.59
C ASP A 163 1.48 -6.77 0.16
N GLY A 164 1.90 -5.54 -0.11
CA GLY A 164 2.35 -5.15 -1.44
C GLY A 164 1.22 -5.11 -2.47
N LYS A 165 0.02 -4.71 -2.08
CA LYS A 165 -1.12 -4.55 -2.99
C LYS A 165 -0.84 -3.47 -4.02
N LEU A 166 -1.05 -3.81 -5.29
CA LEU A 166 -0.87 -2.90 -6.42
C LEU A 166 -2.20 -2.37 -6.97
N TYR A 167 -3.32 -2.92 -6.51
CA TYR A 167 -4.64 -2.47 -6.92
C TYR A 167 -4.92 -1.05 -6.43
N THR A 168 -5.36 -0.19 -7.35
CA THR A 168 -5.85 1.16 -7.05
C THR A 168 -7.17 1.44 -7.78
N ARG A 169 -8.04 2.22 -7.16
CA ARG A 169 -9.27 2.73 -7.80
C ARG A 169 -9.02 4.02 -8.59
N SER A 170 -7.79 4.54 -8.56
CA SER A 170 -7.41 5.85 -9.13
C SER A 170 -6.94 5.78 -10.59
N ASN A 171 -7.64 5.04 -11.45
CA ASN A 171 -7.29 4.88 -12.87
C ASN A 171 -7.23 6.21 -13.65
N LYS A 172 -7.83 7.29 -13.12
CA LYS A 172 -7.86 8.61 -13.77
C LYS A 172 -6.62 9.48 -13.47
N ARG A 173 -5.73 9.07 -12.58
CA ARG A 173 -4.61 9.91 -12.10
C ARG A 173 -3.30 9.69 -12.84
N GLY A 174 -3.17 8.64 -13.64
CA GLY A 174 -1.98 8.33 -14.40
C GLY A 174 -1.95 6.89 -14.89
N ASN A 175 -0.85 6.52 -15.54
CA ASN A 175 -0.68 5.22 -16.17
C ASN A 175 -0.25 4.15 -15.13
N ILE A 176 -1.17 3.23 -14.81
CA ILE A 176 -0.90 2.11 -13.89
C ILE A 176 0.07 1.11 -14.55
N ASP A 177 -0.06 0.88 -15.86
CA ASP A 177 0.77 -0.09 -16.58
C ASP A 177 2.25 0.30 -16.53
N GLU A 178 2.58 1.58 -16.57
CA GLU A 178 3.94 2.09 -16.41
C GLU A 178 4.52 1.71 -15.03
N VAL A 179 3.72 1.83 -13.97
CA VAL A 179 4.16 1.43 -12.62
C VAL A 179 4.39 -0.08 -12.55
N LEU A 180 3.50 -0.88 -13.15
CA LEU A 180 3.65 -2.34 -13.19
C LEU A 180 4.86 -2.77 -14.02
N ASP A 181 5.13 -2.09 -15.16
CA ASP A 181 6.31 -2.33 -15.99
C ASP A 181 7.60 -2.08 -15.23
N ILE A 182 7.68 -0.97 -14.49
CA ILE A 182 8.81 -0.66 -13.62
C ILE A 182 9.02 -1.75 -12.57
N PHE A 183 7.96 -2.24 -11.92
CA PHE A 183 8.08 -3.33 -10.96
C PHE A 183 8.60 -4.62 -11.62
N ILE A 184 8.11 -4.97 -12.81
CA ILE A 184 8.53 -6.16 -13.55
C ILE A 184 9.98 -6.04 -13.99
N GLU A 185 10.39 -4.88 -14.51
CA GLU A 185 11.79 -4.60 -14.89
C GLU A 185 12.74 -4.80 -13.72
N HIS A 186 12.28 -4.51 -12.49
CA HIS A 186 13.08 -4.65 -11.27
C HIS A 186 12.87 -5.98 -10.53
N GLY A 187 12.19 -6.96 -11.14
CA GLY A 187 12.11 -8.33 -10.65
C GLY A 187 10.78 -8.77 -10.06
N ALA A 188 9.70 -8.02 -10.25
CA ALA A 188 8.37 -8.51 -9.94
C ALA A 188 7.92 -9.54 -10.99
N ASP A 189 6.99 -10.42 -10.59
CA ASP A 189 6.38 -11.39 -11.47
C ASP A 189 5.50 -10.69 -12.52
N LYS A 190 5.53 -11.18 -13.77
CA LYS A 190 4.68 -10.67 -14.86
C LYS A 190 3.18 -10.82 -14.57
N ASP A 191 2.80 -11.77 -13.73
CA ASP A 191 1.42 -12.02 -13.33
C ASP A 191 0.75 -10.83 -12.64
N ILE A 192 1.51 -9.86 -12.11
CA ILE A 192 0.94 -8.63 -11.54
C ILE A 192 0.14 -7.79 -12.54
N LYS A 193 0.36 -7.95 -13.85
CA LYS A 193 -0.46 -7.31 -14.91
C LYS A 193 -1.76 -8.07 -15.18
N ILE A 194 -1.77 -9.37 -14.90
CA ILE A 194 -2.87 -10.28 -15.21
C ILE A 194 -3.88 -10.32 -14.06
N GLU A 195 -3.39 -10.31 -12.82
CA GLU A 195 -4.22 -10.42 -11.63
C GLU A 195 -5.06 -9.17 -11.37
N ALA A 196 -6.38 -9.33 -11.26
CA ALA A 196 -7.28 -8.22 -10.92
C ALA A 196 -6.99 -7.58 -9.55
N HIS A 197 -6.44 -8.37 -8.63
CA HIS A 197 -6.01 -7.95 -7.29
C HIS A 197 -4.54 -8.30 -7.06
N ALA A 198 -3.68 -7.75 -7.93
CA ALA A 198 -2.25 -7.98 -7.91
C ALA A 198 -1.60 -7.58 -6.58
N HIS A 199 -0.66 -8.41 -6.11
CA HIS A 199 0.19 -8.13 -4.96
C HIS A 199 1.58 -8.70 -5.18
N ILE A 200 2.57 -8.20 -4.47
CA ILE A 200 3.96 -8.65 -4.58
C ILE A 200 4.36 -9.46 -3.34
N GLY A 201 4.00 -9.01 -2.15
CA GLY A 201 4.41 -9.59 -0.88
C GLY A 201 5.74 -9.00 -0.35
N THR A 202 5.86 -8.93 0.97
CA THR A 202 6.98 -8.26 1.65
C THR A 202 8.34 -8.91 1.38
N ASP A 203 8.37 -10.21 1.17
CA ASP A 203 9.59 -11.00 0.87
C ASP A 203 10.22 -10.59 -0.47
N LYS A 204 9.41 -10.40 -1.52
CA LYS A 204 9.85 -9.99 -2.87
C LYS A 204 10.12 -8.49 -2.98
N LEU A 205 9.31 -7.65 -2.32
CA LEU A 205 9.46 -6.19 -2.37
C LEU A 205 10.85 -5.71 -1.97
N SER A 206 11.46 -6.31 -0.97
CA SER A 206 12.82 -5.96 -0.53
C SER A 206 13.88 -6.09 -1.62
N SER A 207 13.77 -7.12 -2.47
CA SER A 207 14.71 -7.34 -3.60
C SER A 207 14.46 -6.37 -4.74
N ILE A 208 13.18 -6.10 -5.04
CA ILE A 208 12.78 -5.14 -6.06
C ILE A 208 13.26 -3.74 -5.71
N ILE A 209 13.11 -3.30 -4.46
CA ILE A 209 13.56 -2.00 -3.98
C ILE A 209 15.09 -1.87 -4.11
N LYS A 210 15.86 -2.92 -3.78
CA LYS A 210 17.31 -2.93 -4.01
C LYS A 210 17.67 -2.78 -5.49
N ASN A 211 16.92 -3.44 -6.39
CA ASN A 211 17.15 -3.34 -7.82
C ASN A 211 16.83 -1.92 -8.33
N ILE A 212 15.75 -1.30 -7.85
CA ILE A 212 15.43 0.10 -8.14
C ILE A 212 16.56 1.02 -7.71
N ARG A 213 17.09 0.87 -6.48
CA ARG A 213 18.24 1.64 -6.01
C ARG A 213 19.44 1.46 -6.91
N LYS A 214 19.78 0.21 -7.25
CA LYS A 214 20.92 -0.09 -8.15
C LYS A 214 20.77 0.64 -9.50
N THR A 215 19.57 0.66 -10.08
CA THR A 215 19.30 1.41 -11.31
C THR A 215 19.55 2.90 -11.10
N ILE A 216 19.00 3.50 -10.04
CA ILE A 216 19.17 4.92 -9.74
C ILE A 216 20.65 5.29 -9.57
N GLU A 217 21.40 4.51 -8.77
CA GLU A 217 22.84 4.74 -8.54
C GLU A 217 23.67 4.53 -9.82
N THR A 218 23.36 3.53 -10.64
CA THR A 218 24.05 3.22 -11.89
C THR A 218 23.98 4.39 -12.87
N TYR A 219 22.87 5.11 -12.91
CA TYR A 219 22.66 6.23 -13.82
C TYR A 219 23.01 7.60 -13.20
N GLY A 220 23.60 7.64 -11.99
CA GLY A 220 24.15 8.86 -11.38
C GLY A 220 23.27 9.53 -10.33
N GLY A 221 22.18 8.91 -9.90
CA GLY A 221 21.44 9.36 -8.73
C GLY A 221 22.20 9.10 -7.42
N GLU A 222 21.92 9.87 -6.40
CA GLU A 222 22.58 9.80 -5.09
C GLU A 222 21.61 9.42 -3.98
N TYR A 223 22.09 8.63 -3.00
CA TYR A 223 21.35 8.28 -1.79
C TYR A 223 22.07 8.74 -0.53
N HIS A 224 21.34 9.42 0.34
CA HIS A 224 21.77 9.79 1.68
C HIS A 224 20.88 9.08 2.71
N PHE A 225 21.29 7.89 3.14
CA PHE A 225 20.63 7.14 4.21
C PHE A 225 21.01 7.67 5.60
N ASN A 226 20.22 7.33 6.63
CA ASN A 226 20.39 7.82 7.99
C ASN A 226 20.47 9.36 8.02
N THR A 227 19.76 10.01 7.11
CA THR A 227 19.79 11.45 6.91
C THR A 227 18.39 12.01 6.96
N LYS A 228 18.09 12.73 8.04
CA LYS A 228 16.79 13.37 8.28
C LYS A 228 16.86 14.83 7.86
N VAL A 229 15.92 15.25 7.03
CA VAL A 229 15.69 16.67 6.76
C VAL A 229 14.98 17.28 7.94
N VAL A 230 15.53 18.37 8.48
CA VAL A 230 14.98 19.08 9.64
C VAL A 230 14.55 20.50 9.31
N ASP A 231 14.99 21.05 8.17
CA ASP A 231 14.55 22.37 7.72
C ASP A 231 14.68 22.55 6.21
N PHE A 232 14.09 23.62 5.69
CA PHE A 232 14.12 24.03 4.28
C PHE A 232 14.85 25.37 4.13
N ILE A 233 15.70 25.47 3.12
CA ILE A 233 16.34 26.71 2.72
C ILE A 233 15.43 27.40 1.72
N THR A 234 14.92 28.59 2.07
CA THR A 234 14.05 29.39 1.20
C THR A 234 14.56 30.82 1.07
N LYS A 235 14.34 31.42 -0.08
CA LYS A 235 14.55 32.86 -0.33
C LYS A 235 13.36 33.37 -1.14
N ASP A 236 12.69 34.41 -0.65
CA ASP A 236 11.51 35.02 -1.31
C ASP A 236 10.41 34.00 -1.70
N ASN A 237 10.08 33.08 -0.79
CA ASN A 237 9.15 31.97 -1.00
C ASN A 237 9.55 31.01 -2.14
N ILE A 238 10.83 30.97 -2.50
CA ILE A 238 11.40 30.02 -3.46
C ILE A 238 12.31 29.06 -2.72
N ILE A 239 12.13 27.75 -2.92
CA ILE A 239 13.00 26.73 -2.35
C ILE A 239 14.42 26.86 -2.92
N LYS A 240 15.42 26.65 -2.08
CA LYS A 240 16.85 26.65 -2.46
C LYS A 240 17.57 25.40 -1.98
N GLY A 241 16.93 24.58 -1.19
CA GLY A 241 17.50 23.36 -0.66
C GLY A 241 16.90 22.96 0.68
N VAL A 242 17.62 22.08 1.39
CA VAL A 242 17.24 21.54 2.68
C VAL A 242 18.40 21.53 3.66
N ILE A 243 18.08 21.42 4.96
CA ILE A 243 19.06 21.27 6.04
C ILE A 243 18.85 19.92 6.68
N THR A 244 19.92 19.16 6.87
CA THR A 244 19.88 17.84 7.53
C THR A 244 20.05 17.99 9.06
N GLN A 245 19.74 16.91 9.79
CA GLN A 245 19.95 16.84 11.25
C GLN A 245 21.43 17.03 11.67
N LYS A 246 22.38 16.88 10.73
CA LYS A 246 23.81 17.12 10.97
C LYS A 246 24.21 18.56 10.71
N GLY A 247 23.30 19.40 10.22
CA GLY A 247 23.55 20.78 9.82
C GLY A 247 24.03 20.91 8.37
N ASP A 248 24.15 19.82 7.62
CA ASP A 248 24.55 19.87 6.21
C ASP A 248 23.48 20.56 5.38
N LYS A 249 23.89 21.41 4.45
CA LYS A 249 23.04 22.08 3.48
C LYS A 249 23.16 21.35 2.14
N ILE A 250 22.04 20.93 1.59
CA ILE A 250 21.95 20.33 0.25
C ILE A 250 21.11 21.29 -0.60
N GLU A 251 21.69 21.81 -1.67
CA GLU A 251 21.06 22.85 -2.48
C GLU A 251 20.47 22.28 -3.76
N ALA A 252 19.23 22.69 -4.08
CA ALA A 252 18.56 22.47 -5.35
C ALA A 252 17.36 23.42 -5.49
N ASP A 253 17.00 23.78 -6.72
CA ASP A 253 15.84 24.62 -7.01
C ASP A 253 14.52 23.87 -7.01
N ASN A 254 14.54 22.53 -6.95
CA ASN A 254 13.35 21.69 -6.90
C ASN A 254 13.50 20.64 -5.81
N VAL A 255 12.49 20.53 -4.94
CA VAL A 255 12.44 19.59 -3.81
C VAL A 255 11.12 18.83 -3.85
N ILE A 256 11.18 17.52 -4.00
CA ILE A 256 10.02 16.60 -3.92
C ILE A 256 9.90 16.13 -2.47
N LEU A 257 8.76 16.43 -1.82
CA LEU A 257 8.49 16.05 -0.44
C LEU A 257 7.67 14.76 -0.42
N ALA A 258 8.33 13.60 -0.34
CA ALA A 258 7.74 12.26 -0.42
C ALA A 258 7.88 11.46 0.88
N THR A 259 7.74 12.11 2.04
CA THR A 259 8.09 11.62 3.38
C THR A 259 7.10 10.59 3.98
N GLY A 260 5.95 10.36 3.33
CA GLY A 260 4.87 9.56 3.90
C GLY A 260 4.16 10.25 5.07
N HIS A 261 3.01 9.69 5.49
CA HIS A 261 2.16 10.36 6.47
C HIS A 261 2.56 10.11 7.94
N SER A 262 3.52 9.22 8.19
CA SER A 262 4.06 8.99 9.54
C SER A 262 5.12 10.00 9.95
N ALA A 263 5.65 10.81 9.01
CA ALA A 263 6.63 11.87 9.27
C ALA A 263 5.95 13.13 9.85
N ARG A 264 5.44 13.02 11.07
CA ARG A 264 4.68 14.09 11.76
C ARG A 264 5.52 15.33 12.03
N ASP A 265 6.82 15.17 12.19
CA ASP A 265 7.81 16.27 12.32
C ASP A 265 7.75 17.25 11.14
N ILE A 266 7.46 16.77 9.94
CA ILE A 266 7.28 17.64 8.76
C ILE A 266 6.02 18.51 8.91
N TYR A 267 4.91 17.97 9.41
CA TYR A 267 3.70 18.77 9.63
C TYR A 267 3.91 19.83 10.73
N TYR A 268 4.63 19.49 11.80
CA TYR A 268 5.00 20.45 12.83
C TYR A 268 5.90 21.56 12.29
N LEU A 269 6.90 21.19 11.46
CA LEU A 269 7.77 22.15 10.81
C LEU A 269 6.99 23.12 9.89
N PHE A 270 6.01 22.61 9.14
CA PHE A 270 5.16 23.47 8.30
C PHE A 270 4.29 24.41 9.15
N ASP A 271 3.73 23.92 10.25
CA ASP A 271 2.93 24.76 11.17
C ASP A 271 3.79 25.84 11.83
N GLU A 272 5.01 25.52 12.26
CA GLU A 272 5.98 26.47 12.80
C GLU A 272 6.34 27.57 11.78
N LYS A 273 6.61 27.16 10.53
CA LYS A 273 6.90 28.11 9.43
C LYS A 273 5.67 28.86 8.92
N LYS A 274 4.47 28.55 9.42
CA LYS A 274 3.20 29.08 8.94
C LYS A 274 2.96 28.79 7.45
N TRP A 275 3.49 27.67 6.97
CA TRP A 275 3.20 27.16 5.64
C TRP A 275 1.84 26.47 5.64
N ALA A 276 1.14 26.55 4.51
CA ALA A 276 -0.22 26.06 4.40
C ALA A 276 -0.34 24.56 4.68
N LEU A 277 -1.24 24.23 5.61
CA LEU A 277 -1.71 22.89 5.93
C LEU A 277 -3.22 22.88 5.98
N GLN A 278 -3.82 21.72 5.79
CA GLN A 278 -5.27 21.52 5.92
C GLN A 278 -5.53 20.25 6.73
N ALA A 279 -6.48 20.29 7.64
CA ALA A 279 -7.02 19.09 8.25
C ALA A 279 -7.64 18.20 7.15
N LYS A 280 -7.43 16.91 7.25
CA LYS A 280 -7.92 15.95 6.24
C LYS A 280 -8.60 14.77 6.92
N PRO A 281 -9.88 14.50 6.65
CA PRO A 281 -10.56 13.31 7.12
C PRO A 281 -9.77 12.03 6.80
N PHE A 282 -9.79 11.10 7.75
CA PHE A 282 -9.11 9.83 7.66
C PHE A 282 -10.00 8.71 8.26
N ALA A 283 -9.47 7.56 8.55
CA ALA A 283 -10.20 6.50 9.23
C ALA A 283 -9.32 5.84 10.30
N MET A 284 -9.94 5.39 11.40
CA MET A 284 -9.27 4.78 12.54
C MET A 284 -10.16 3.70 13.15
N GLY A 285 -9.56 2.65 13.68
CA GLY A 285 -10.29 1.55 14.30
C GLY A 285 -9.38 0.49 14.88
N VAL A 286 -9.74 -0.75 14.66
CA VAL A 286 -9.00 -1.92 15.16
C VAL A 286 -8.59 -2.84 14.00
N ARG A 287 -7.61 -3.69 14.23
CA ARG A 287 -7.30 -4.79 13.32
C ARG A 287 -7.95 -6.07 13.84
N ILE A 288 -8.80 -6.68 12.99
CA ILE A 288 -9.40 -7.98 13.29
C ILE A 288 -8.54 -9.08 12.69
N GLU A 289 -8.38 -10.16 13.43
CA GLU A 289 -7.66 -11.35 12.99
C GLU A 289 -8.53 -12.60 13.18
N HIS A 290 -8.60 -13.41 12.12
CA HIS A 290 -9.32 -14.69 12.08
C HIS A 290 -8.36 -15.82 11.67
N PRO A 291 -8.66 -17.10 11.97
CA PRO A 291 -8.05 -18.21 11.26
C PRO A 291 -8.30 -18.09 9.74
N GLN A 292 -7.25 -18.21 8.92
CA GLN A 292 -7.39 -18.10 7.45
C GLN A 292 -8.32 -19.17 6.90
N GLU A 293 -8.26 -20.37 7.45
CA GLU A 293 -9.13 -21.49 7.02
C GLU A 293 -10.62 -21.16 7.19
N LEU A 294 -10.99 -20.51 8.29
CA LEU A 294 -12.36 -20.05 8.49
C LEU A 294 -12.79 -19.08 7.38
N ILE A 295 -11.93 -18.12 7.02
CA ILE A 295 -12.21 -17.16 5.96
C ILE A 295 -12.31 -17.85 4.60
N ASN A 296 -11.45 -18.84 4.33
CA ASN A 296 -11.53 -19.66 3.11
C ASN A 296 -12.89 -20.36 3.01
N GLN A 297 -13.31 -21.06 4.06
CA GLN A 297 -14.58 -21.78 4.08
C GLN A 297 -15.78 -20.86 3.86
N ILE A 298 -15.77 -19.69 4.49
CA ILE A 298 -16.84 -18.69 4.33
C ILE A 298 -16.88 -18.15 2.90
N GLN A 299 -15.75 -17.73 2.35
CA GLN A 299 -15.67 -17.08 1.02
C GLN A 299 -15.83 -18.07 -0.13
N TYR A 300 -15.33 -19.29 0.05
CA TYR A 300 -15.46 -20.36 -0.94
C TYR A 300 -16.70 -21.23 -0.73
N HIS A 301 -17.52 -20.92 0.29
CA HIS A 301 -18.79 -21.59 0.60
C HIS A 301 -18.66 -23.11 0.75
N SER A 302 -17.51 -23.60 1.17
CA SER A 302 -17.20 -25.03 1.30
C SER A 302 -15.99 -25.26 2.19
N SER A 303 -16.01 -26.32 2.98
CA SER A 303 -14.81 -26.85 3.65
C SER A 303 -13.93 -27.67 2.69
N ASN A 304 -14.49 -28.11 1.56
CA ASN A 304 -13.77 -28.84 0.51
C ASN A 304 -13.69 -27.98 -0.76
N TYR A 305 -12.81 -27.01 -0.77
CA TYR A 305 -12.51 -26.15 -1.93
C TYR A 305 -11.20 -26.57 -2.60
N SER A 306 -11.01 -26.19 -3.87
CA SER A 306 -9.78 -26.49 -4.61
C SER A 306 -8.54 -25.88 -3.93
N LYS A 307 -7.51 -26.69 -3.73
CA LYS A 307 -6.21 -26.25 -3.18
C LYS A 307 -5.42 -25.33 -4.13
N LEU A 308 -5.88 -25.20 -5.38
CA LEU A 308 -5.34 -24.27 -6.37
C LEU A 308 -5.88 -22.83 -6.20
N LEU A 309 -6.89 -22.64 -5.34
CA LEU A 309 -7.37 -21.31 -4.99
C LEU A 309 -6.43 -20.64 -3.98
N PRO A 310 -6.16 -19.35 -4.11
CA PRO A 310 -5.33 -18.61 -3.15
C PRO A 310 -6.09 -18.46 -1.81
N PRO A 311 -5.39 -18.08 -0.73
CA PRO A 311 -6.04 -17.69 0.51
C PRO A 311 -7.11 -16.63 0.26
N ALA A 312 -8.33 -16.87 0.76
CA ALA A 312 -9.48 -16.03 0.49
C ALA A 312 -9.36 -14.66 1.16
N SER A 313 -9.82 -13.64 0.47
CA SER A 313 -9.93 -12.27 0.97
C SER A 313 -11.39 -11.82 1.02
N TYR A 314 -11.65 -10.75 1.77
CA TYR A 314 -12.97 -10.12 1.81
C TYR A 314 -12.87 -8.60 1.78
N SER A 315 -13.98 -7.98 1.37
CA SER A 315 -14.18 -6.54 1.46
C SER A 315 -15.56 -6.28 2.03
N LEU A 316 -15.62 -5.61 3.18
CA LEU A 316 -16.85 -5.31 3.91
C LEU A 316 -16.99 -3.80 4.09
N ALA A 317 -18.20 -3.31 3.96
CA ALA A 317 -18.54 -1.92 4.24
C ALA A 317 -19.92 -1.83 4.89
N TYR A 318 -20.04 -0.92 5.84
CA TYR A 318 -21.28 -0.55 6.50
C TYR A 318 -21.34 0.97 6.58
N THR A 319 -22.50 1.53 6.31
CA THR A 319 -22.75 2.96 6.44
C THR A 319 -24.07 3.11 7.18
N ASN A 320 -24.05 3.80 8.31
CA ASN A 320 -25.25 4.40 8.87
C ASN A 320 -25.35 5.84 8.37
N ASN A 321 -26.42 6.54 8.68
CA ASN A 321 -26.77 7.85 8.08
C ASN A 321 -25.63 8.90 8.10
N GLU A 322 -24.57 8.72 8.91
CA GLU A 322 -23.55 9.73 9.14
C GLU A 322 -22.11 9.22 9.00
N ARG A 323 -21.86 7.90 9.12
CA ARG A 323 -20.50 7.40 9.27
C ARG A 323 -20.25 6.08 8.54
N GLY A 324 -19.18 6.02 7.77
CA GLY A 324 -18.74 4.81 7.12
C GLY A 324 -17.83 3.96 8.02
N VAL A 325 -18.05 2.64 8.00
CA VAL A 325 -17.14 1.63 8.59
C VAL A 325 -16.79 0.62 7.52
N PHE A 326 -15.52 0.32 7.33
CA PHE A 326 -15.11 -0.55 6.24
C PHE A 326 -13.87 -1.37 6.57
N SER A 327 -13.74 -2.50 5.90
CA SER A 327 -12.50 -3.28 5.92
C SER A 327 -11.40 -2.52 5.17
N PHE A 328 -10.25 -2.40 5.78
CA PHE A 328 -9.08 -1.71 5.25
C PHE A 328 -7.88 -2.65 5.21
N CYS A 329 -7.16 -2.63 4.11
CA CYS A 329 -5.91 -3.40 3.95
C CYS A 329 -6.02 -4.84 4.48
N MET A 330 -7.07 -5.59 4.05
CA MET A 330 -7.21 -7.01 4.39
C MET A 330 -6.03 -7.80 3.83
N CYS A 331 -5.33 -8.54 4.69
CA CYS A 331 -4.15 -9.35 4.40
C CYS A 331 -4.49 -10.84 4.59
N PRO A 332 -4.87 -11.56 3.53
CA PRO A 332 -5.08 -13.00 3.61
C PRO A 332 -3.74 -13.70 3.82
N GLY A 333 -3.72 -14.76 4.62
CA GLY A 333 -2.49 -15.47 4.99
C GLY A 333 -1.39 -14.52 5.48
N GLY A 334 -1.77 -13.53 6.29
CA GLY A 334 -0.92 -12.42 6.72
C GLY A 334 -0.64 -12.41 8.21
N MET A 335 0.07 -11.40 8.65
CA MET A 335 0.46 -11.15 10.04
C MET A 335 0.11 -9.73 10.44
N ILE A 336 -0.22 -9.52 11.71
CA ILE A 336 -0.31 -8.18 12.31
C ILE A 336 1.09 -7.78 12.77
N ILE A 337 1.46 -6.53 12.52
CA ILE A 337 2.78 -5.96 12.83
C ILE A 337 2.65 -4.68 13.66
N PRO A 338 3.65 -4.36 14.50
CA PRO A 338 3.74 -3.05 15.14
C PRO A 338 4.14 -2.01 14.10
N ALA A 339 3.35 -0.93 14.01
CA ALA A 339 3.58 0.16 13.04
C ALA A 339 3.82 1.51 13.72
N SER A 340 4.07 1.50 15.02
CA SER A 340 4.48 2.69 15.78
C SER A 340 5.81 3.22 15.29
N THR A 341 5.98 4.54 15.28
CA THR A 341 7.21 5.22 14.86
C THR A 341 7.97 5.85 16.02
N ASN A 342 7.31 6.03 17.16
CA ASN A 342 7.93 6.56 18.37
C ASN A 342 7.56 5.71 19.58
N ASN A 343 8.36 5.83 20.64
CA ASN A 343 8.01 5.31 21.95
C ASN A 343 6.84 6.12 22.53
N GLY A 344 5.96 5.44 23.28
CA GLY A 344 4.79 6.09 23.89
C GLY A 344 3.55 6.13 22.99
N GLU A 345 3.59 5.52 21.82
CA GLU A 345 2.44 5.31 20.92
C GLU A 345 2.28 3.84 20.55
N LEU A 346 1.06 3.40 20.29
CA LEU A 346 0.81 2.04 19.83
C LEU A 346 -0.07 2.06 18.58
N VAL A 347 0.50 1.52 17.51
CA VAL A 347 -0.13 1.39 16.20
C VAL A 347 0.13 -0.01 15.67
N VAL A 348 -0.90 -0.63 15.10
CA VAL A 348 -0.77 -1.92 14.40
C VAL A 348 -1.13 -1.76 12.93
N ASN A 349 -0.54 -2.60 12.10
CA ASN A 349 -0.87 -2.74 10.69
C ASN A 349 -0.77 -4.21 10.28
N GLY A 350 -0.99 -4.54 9.00
CA GLY A 350 -0.88 -5.90 8.49
C GLY A 350 0.08 -6.01 7.33
N MET A 351 0.71 -7.17 7.22
CA MET A 351 1.52 -7.54 6.07
C MET A 351 1.27 -9.00 5.68
N SER A 352 1.70 -9.40 4.48
CA SER A 352 1.80 -10.79 4.08
C SER A 352 3.00 -11.02 3.15
N ASN A 353 3.47 -12.27 3.09
CA ASN A 353 4.44 -12.69 2.10
C ASN A 353 3.76 -12.95 0.74
N SER A 354 4.55 -13.18 -0.30
CA SER A 354 4.04 -13.44 -1.65
C SER A 354 3.15 -14.68 -1.74
N LEU A 355 3.39 -15.70 -0.91
CA LEU A 355 2.62 -16.93 -0.85
C LEU A 355 1.39 -16.84 0.06
N ARG A 356 1.29 -15.80 0.90
CA ARG A 356 0.18 -15.64 1.86
C ARG A 356 0.00 -16.88 2.73
N SER A 357 1.11 -17.39 3.28
CA SER A 357 1.19 -18.70 3.93
C SER A 357 0.96 -18.71 5.44
N SER A 358 0.67 -17.56 6.05
CA SER A 358 0.30 -17.51 7.47
C SER A 358 -1.05 -18.18 7.71
N PRO A 359 -1.24 -18.87 8.86
CA PRO A 359 -2.53 -19.46 9.21
C PRO A 359 -3.61 -18.42 9.57
N PHE A 360 -3.30 -17.15 9.52
CA PHE A 360 -4.19 -16.05 9.89
C PHE A 360 -4.57 -15.18 8.70
N ALA A 361 -5.78 -14.65 8.77
CA ALA A 361 -6.32 -13.59 7.92
C ALA A 361 -6.58 -12.36 8.77
N ASN A 362 -6.03 -11.20 8.43
CA ASN A 362 -6.28 -10.00 9.21
C ASN A 362 -6.72 -8.80 8.34
N SER A 363 -7.47 -7.88 8.94
CA SER A 363 -7.95 -6.66 8.27
C SER A 363 -8.12 -5.53 9.27
N GLY A 364 -7.76 -4.33 8.91
CA GLY A 364 -8.27 -3.15 9.60
C GLY A 364 -9.80 -3.10 9.45
N ILE A 365 -10.51 -2.82 10.53
CA ILE A 365 -11.93 -2.42 10.50
C ILE A 365 -11.96 -1.02 11.06
N VAL A 366 -12.17 -0.06 10.17
CA VAL A 366 -11.92 1.35 10.45
C VAL A 366 -13.15 2.19 10.20
N VAL A 367 -13.30 3.22 11.01
CA VAL A 367 -14.42 4.15 11.08
C VAL A 367 -13.95 5.47 10.51
N SER A 368 -14.73 6.10 9.66
CA SER A 368 -14.44 7.44 9.14
C SER A 368 -14.39 8.47 10.27
N VAL A 369 -13.35 9.30 10.25
CA VAL A 369 -13.07 10.38 11.21
C VAL A 369 -13.02 11.69 10.46
N ASN A 370 -13.71 12.69 10.96
CA ASN A 370 -13.79 14.03 10.39
C ASN A 370 -13.44 15.12 11.42
N GLU A 371 -13.44 16.37 11.02
CA GLU A 371 -13.06 17.50 11.89
C GLU A 371 -13.99 17.68 13.10
N GLU A 372 -15.25 17.29 12.97
CA GLU A 372 -16.23 17.31 14.08
C GLU A 372 -15.80 16.41 15.25
N ASP A 373 -15.14 15.30 14.95
CA ASP A 373 -14.65 14.34 15.94
C ASP A 373 -13.44 14.89 16.71
N ALA A 374 -12.76 15.90 16.17
CA ALA A 374 -11.56 16.52 16.73
C ALA A 374 -11.83 17.88 17.40
N LYS A 375 -13.08 18.19 17.81
CA LYS A 375 -13.44 19.47 18.42
C LYS A 375 -12.60 19.84 19.63
N GLU A 376 -12.24 18.87 20.47
CA GLU A 376 -11.37 19.07 21.64
C GLU A 376 -9.95 19.52 21.26
N PHE A 377 -9.55 19.21 20.03
CA PHE A 377 -8.23 19.55 19.46
C PHE A 377 -8.28 20.75 18.50
N SER A 378 -9.42 21.47 18.41
CA SER A 378 -9.61 22.59 17.47
C SER A 378 -8.58 23.71 17.59
N LYS A 379 -8.01 23.93 18.79
CA LYS A 379 -6.93 24.89 19.02
C LYS A 379 -5.65 24.63 18.19
N TYR A 380 -5.48 23.42 17.65
CA TYR A 380 -4.34 23.03 16.80
C TYR A 380 -4.61 23.26 15.30
N GLY A 381 -5.75 23.87 14.92
CA GLY A 381 -6.07 24.21 13.54
C GLY A 381 -5.98 23.01 12.58
N ALA A 382 -5.16 23.14 11.54
CA ALA A 382 -4.96 22.09 10.55
C ALA A 382 -4.41 20.76 11.11
N LEU A 383 -3.80 20.78 12.28
CA LEU A 383 -3.26 19.59 12.96
C LEU A 383 -4.27 18.92 13.90
N SER A 384 -5.50 19.42 14.02
CA SER A 384 -6.51 18.92 14.97
C SER A 384 -6.78 17.42 14.85
N LEU A 385 -6.96 16.91 13.62
CA LEU A 385 -7.18 15.48 13.36
C LEU A 385 -5.93 14.63 13.65
N MET A 386 -4.73 15.16 13.42
CA MET A 386 -3.48 14.49 13.80
C MET A 386 -3.35 14.41 15.32
N LYS A 387 -3.76 15.44 16.05
CA LYS A 387 -3.76 15.44 17.53
C LYS A 387 -4.75 14.43 18.11
N LEU A 388 -5.92 14.29 17.52
CA LEU A 388 -6.87 13.22 17.89
C LEU A 388 -6.24 11.83 17.65
N GLN A 389 -5.54 11.65 16.53
CA GLN A 389 -4.84 10.39 16.21
C GLN A 389 -3.75 10.09 17.22
N GLU A 390 -2.89 11.08 17.57
CA GLU A 390 -1.83 10.95 18.58
C GLU A 390 -2.39 10.60 19.97
N ASP A 391 -3.48 11.24 20.39
CA ASP A 391 -4.14 10.95 21.67
C ASP A 391 -4.66 9.51 21.74
N ALA A 392 -5.29 9.04 20.66
CA ALA A 392 -5.79 7.66 20.59
C ALA A 392 -4.64 6.63 20.60
N GLU A 393 -3.55 6.89 19.89
CA GLU A 393 -2.35 6.02 19.87
C GLU A 393 -1.68 5.96 21.25
N LYS A 394 -1.61 7.09 21.95
CA LYS A 394 -1.07 7.18 23.32
C LYS A 394 -1.95 6.41 24.32
N LYS A 395 -3.26 6.62 24.31
CA LYS A 395 -4.20 5.90 25.18
C LYS A 395 -4.13 4.39 24.97
N MET A 396 -3.92 3.96 23.72
CA MET A 396 -3.77 2.55 23.40
C MET A 396 -2.45 2.00 23.94
N PHE A 397 -1.35 2.76 23.90
CA PHE A 397 -0.08 2.40 24.51
C PHE A 397 -0.18 2.29 26.04
N GLU A 398 -0.84 3.24 26.69
CA GLU A 398 -1.09 3.22 28.14
C GLU A 398 -1.94 1.99 28.55
N ALA A 399 -2.95 1.63 27.74
CA ALA A 399 -3.77 0.42 27.96
C ALA A 399 -3.02 -0.90 27.73
N ALA A 400 -1.83 -0.85 27.17
CA ALA A 400 -0.89 -1.96 26.99
C ALA A 400 0.22 -1.98 28.05
N ASP A 401 -0.03 -1.46 29.24
CA ASP A 401 0.95 -1.34 30.32
C ASP A 401 2.24 -0.61 29.88
N ASN A 402 2.07 0.46 29.08
CA ASN A 402 3.16 1.26 28.51
C ASN A 402 4.18 0.42 27.72
N SER A 403 3.70 -0.51 26.94
CA SER A 403 4.53 -1.38 26.08
C SER A 403 3.99 -1.43 24.64
N ILE A 404 4.75 -2.06 23.75
CA ILE A 404 4.30 -2.34 22.37
C ILE A 404 3.52 -3.66 22.24
N ALA A 405 3.23 -4.35 23.37
CA ALA A 405 2.22 -5.39 23.38
C ALA A 405 0.86 -4.73 23.08
N ALA A 406 0.08 -5.33 22.19
CA ALA A 406 -1.14 -4.66 21.75
C ALA A 406 -2.36 -4.99 22.62
N PRO A 407 -3.18 -4.01 23.03
CA PRO A 407 -4.48 -4.26 23.64
C PRO A 407 -5.35 -5.08 22.70
N ALA A 408 -5.94 -6.15 23.22
CA ALA A 408 -6.74 -7.06 22.41
C ALA A 408 -7.98 -7.56 23.15
N GLN A 409 -9.01 -7.91 22.38
CA GLN A 409 -10.27 -8.43 22.87
C GLN A 409 -10.87 -9.39 21.83
N ARG A 410 -11.50 -10.50 22.29
CA ARG A 410 -12.28 -11.33 21.37
C ARG A 410 -13.44 -10.54 20.82
N LEU A 411 -13.74 -10.73 19.54
CA LEU A 411 -14.86 -10.05 18.86
C LEU A 411 -16.20 -10.28 19.60
N THR A 412 -16.45 -11.49 20.05
CA THR A 412 -17.69 -11.83 20.78
C THR A 412 -17.80 -11.10 22.13
N ASP A 413 -16.69 -10.90 22.81
CA ASP A 413 -16.64 -10.22 24.11
C ASP A 413 -16.70 -8.69 23.94
N PHE A 414 -16.10 -8.17 22.87
CA PHE A 414 -16.27 -6.78 22.47
C PHE A 414 -17.75 -6.44 22.25
N LEU A 415 -18.47 -7.28 21.49
CA LEU A 415 -19.89 -7.08 21.22
C LEU A 415 -20.77 -7.21 22.46
N LYS A 416 -20.34 -7.95 23.50
CA LYS A 416 -20.99 -8.04 24.79
C LYS A 416 -20.56 -6.95 25.77
N ASN A 417 -19.57 -6.14 25.40
CA ASN A 417 -18.93 -5.14 26.28
C ASN A 417 -18.36 -5.75 27.56
N THR A 418 -17.80 -6.95 27.49
CA THR A 418 -17.19 -7.70 28.60
C THR A 418 -15.70 -7.92 28.34
N PRO A 419 -14.84 -7.88 29.37
CA PRO A 419 -13.44 -8.25 29.22
C PRO A 419 -13.30 -9.70 28.72
N SER A 420 -12.29 -9.97 27.88
CA SER A 420 -11.95 -11.33 27.51
C SER A 420 -11.16 -12.03 28.62
N SER A 421 -11.60 -13.19 29.05
CA SER A 421 -10.87 -14.02 30.03
C SER A 421 -9.63 -14.67 29.43
N ALA A 422 -9.63 -14.90 28.12
CA ALA A 422 -8.50 -15.41 27.33
C ALA A 422 -8.62 -14.89 25.90
N LEU A 423 -7.51 -14.81 25.19
CA LEU A 423 -7.43 -14.45 23.77
C LEU A 423 -7.16 -15.69 22.92
N SER A 424 -7.60 -15.69 21.69
CA SER A 424 -7.25 -16.70 20.70
C SER A 424 -5.79 -16.53 20.25
N PRO A 425 -5.15 -17.56 19.66
CA PRO A 425 -3.84 -17.40 19.04
C PRO A 425 -3.81 -16.21 18.07
N THR A 426 -2.68 -15.53 17.99
CA THR A 426 -2.48 -14.33 17.16
C THR A 426 -1.14 -14.37 16.45
N SER A 427 -1.07 -13.70 15.31
CA SER A 427 0.18 -13.47 14.56
C SER A 427 1.01 -12.30 15.10
N TYR A 428 0.50 -11.49 16.02
CA TYR A 428 1.20 -10.33 16.55
C TYR A 428 2.33 -10.72 17.50
N LEU A 429 3.57 -10.60 17.05
CA LEU A 429 4.74 -11.15 17.74
C LEU A 429 5.16 -10.37 18.99
N CYS A 430 4.76 -9.10 19.13
CA CYS A 430 5.11 -8.31 20.32
C CYS A 430 4.24 -8.63 21.56
N GLY A 431 3.32 -9.59 21.44
CA GLY A 431 2.39 -9.98 22.50
C GLY A 431 1.12 -9.14 22.54
N VAL A 432 0.10 -9.67 23.20
CA VAL A 432 -1.21 -9.01 23.34
C VAL A 432 -1.64 -8.95 24.80
N VAL A 433 -2.33 -7.87 25.20
CA VAL A 433 -2.85 -7.65 26.54
C VAL A 433 -4.37 -7.70 26.49
N PRO A 434 -5.04 -8.63 27.21
CA PRO A 434 -6.49 -8.65 27.31
C PRO A 434 -7.02 -7.33 27.86
N THR A 435 -7.77 -6.60 27.04
CA THR A 435 -8.23 -5.23 27.34
C THR A 435 -9.66 -5.05 26.89
N ASN A 436 -10.48 -4.34 27.67
CA ASN A 436 -11.81 -3.94 27.17
C ASN A 436 -11.67 -2.74 26.23
N LEU A 437 -11.56 -3.02 24.93
CA LEU A 437 -11.38 -2.00 23.89
C LEU A 437 -12.50 -0.97 23.84
N ASN A 438 -13.71 -1.29 24.32
CA ASN A 438 -14.81 -0.33 24.41
C ASN A 438 -14.51 0.85 25.36
N LYS A 439 -13.61 0.64 26.33
CA LYS A 439 -13.21 1.67 27.29
C LYS A 439 -12.04 2.53 26.83
N VAL A 440 -11.22 2.01 25.91
CA VAL A 440 -9.99 2.66 25.43
C VAL A 440 -10.23 3.43 24.14
N LEU A 441 -11.00 2.84 23.21
CA LEU A 441 -11.34 3.48 21.95
C LEU A 441 -12.21 4.72 22.16
N PRO A 442 -12.06 5.76 21.34
CA PRO A 442 -13.02 6.86 21.30
C PRO A 442 -14.45 6.34 21.17
N LYS A 443 -15.39 6.90 21.93
CA LYS A 443 -16.76 6.37 22.01
C LYS A 443 -17.47 6.26 20.67
N PHE A 444 -17.24 7.22 19.76
CA PHE A 444 -17.82 7.18 18.41
C PHE A 444 -17.24 6.04 17.56
N ILE A 445 -15.97 5.68 17.74
CA ILE A 445 -15.33 4.53 17.07
C ILE A 445 -15.94 3.22 17.59
N SER A 446 -15.94 3.03 18.92
CA SER A 446 -16.47 1.82 19.55
C SER A 446 -17.94 1.57 19.17
N SER A 447 -18.80 2.61 19.25
CA SER A 447 -20.22 2.51 18.88
C SER A 447 -20.42 2.15 17.41
N SER A 448 -19.65 2.75 16.52
CA SER A 448 -19.72 2.48 15.07
C SER A 448 -19.28 1.06 14.75
N LEU A 449 -18.20 0.58 15.39
CA LEU A 449 -17.73 -0.79 15.25
C LEU A 449 -18.76 -1.82 15.71
N HIS A 450 -19.47 -1.59 16.82
CA HIS A 450 -20.54 -2.46 17.28
C HIS A 450 -21.63 -2.67 16.22
N ASN A 451 -22.09 -1.60 15.60
CA ASN A 451 -23.12 -1.66 14.57
C ASN A 451 -22.60 -2.37 13.29
N ALA A 452 -21.37 -2.02 12.89
CA ALA A 452 -20.75 -2.60 11.71
C ALA A 452 -20.49 -4.11 11.85
N PHE A 453 -19.98 -4.56 13.00
CA PHE A 453 -19.74 -5.98 13.21
C PHE A 453 -21.03 -6.82 13.16
N LYS A 454 -22.13 -6.31 13.71
CA LYS A 454 -23.44 -6.97 13.59
C LYS A 454 -23.88 -7.10 12.13
N ASP A 455 -23.67 -6.06 11.33
CA ASP A 455 -23.96 -6.08 9.89
C ASP A 455 -23.04 -7.02 9.12
N PHE A 456 -21.75 -7.00 9.43
CA PHE A 456 -20.76 -7.90 8.82
C PHE A 456 -21.04 -9.36 9.13
N GLY A 457 -21.50 -9.69 10.35
CA GLY A 457 -21.94 -11.03 10.71
C GLY A 457 -23.16 -11.50 9.92
N ARG A 458 -24.06 -10.58 9.52
CA ARG A 458 -25.18 -10.90 8.62
C ARG A 458 -24.75 -11.12 7.17
N LYS A 459 -23.86 -10.26 6.66
CA LYS A 459 -23.31 -10.33 5.31
C LYS A 459 -22.39 -11.54 5.10
N MET A 460 -21.65 -11.90 6.15
CA MET A 460 -20.62 -12.92 6.12
C MET A 460 -20.82 -13.86 7.32
N LYS A 461 -21.68 -14.87 7.14
CA LYS A 461 -22.01 -15.84 8.20
C LYS A 461 -20.75 -16.56 8.69
N GLY A 462 -20.52 -16.58 10.00
CA GLY A 462 -19.30 -17.11 10.62
C GLY A 462 -18.24 -16.06 10.93
N PHE A 463 -18.38 -14.82 10.44
CA PHE A 463 -17.44 -13.73 10.74
C PHE A 463 -17.38 -13.40 12.24
N ILE A 464 -18.54 -13.40 12.92
CA ILE A 464 -18.60 -13.25 14.37
C ILE A 464 -18.31 -14.60 15.01
N THR A 465 -17.12 -14.75 15.55
CA THR A 465 -16.65 -15.95 16.22
C THR A 465 -15.81 -15.60 17.44
N HIS A 466 -15.73 -16.52 18.40
CA HIS A 466 -14.82 -16.40 19.55
C HIS A 466 -13.35 -16.59 19.17
N GLU A 467 -13.07 -17.15 17.98
CA GLU A 467 -11.71 -17.30 17.46
C GLU A 467 -11.13 -15.98 16.91
N ALA A 468 -11.99 -14.98 16.66
CA ALA A 468 -11.53 -13.70 16.16
C ALA A 468 -11.08 -12.77 17.29
N ASN A 469 -9.85 -12.24 17.17
CA ASN A 469 -9.34 -11.18 18.03
C ASN A 469 -9.47 -9.81 17.35
N LEU A 470 -9.84 -8.80 18.12
CA LEU A 470 -9.66 -7.39 17.81
C LEU A 470 -8.40 -6.90 18.47
N ILE A 471 -7.53 -6.24 17.75
CA ILE A 471 -6.23 -5.76 18.22
C ILE A 471 -6.14 -4.26 17.88
N GLY A 472 -5.89 -3.43 18.87
CA GLY A 472 -5.83 -1.98 18.70
C GLY A 472 -4.38 -1.50 18.53
N LEU A 473 -4.15 -0.38 17.88
CA LEU A 473 -5.00 0.55 17.15
C LEU A 473 -4.60 0.58 15.67
N GLU A 474 -5.55 0.46 14.76
CA GLU A 474 -5.31 0.77 13.33
C GLU A 474 -5.65 2.24 13.12
N SER A 475 -4.67 3.13 13.17
CA SER A 475 -4.87 4.59 13.09
C SER A 475 -4.28 5.22 11.83
N ARG A 476 -3.32 4.55 11.19
CA ARG A 476 -2.55 5.12 10.08
C ARG A 476 -3.02 4.63 8.71
N THR A 477 -4.32 4.74 8.45
CA THR A 477 -4.94 4.35 7.18
C THR A 477 -4.64 5.35 6.06
N SER A 478 -4.57 6.62 6.39
CA SER A 478 -4.17 7.72 5.51
C SER A 478 -3.75 8.92 6.35
N SER A 479 -3.15 9.93 5.71
CA SER A 479 -2.75 11.15 6.39
C SER A 479 -3.95 11.90 6.98
N PRO A 480 -3.90 12.33 8.26
CA PRO A 480 -4.88 13.24 8.85
C PRO A 480 -4.63 14.71 8.48
N VAL A 481 -3.55 15.00 7.74
CA VAL A 481 -3.16 16.33 7.30
C VAL A 481 -2.95 16.31 5.79
N ARG A 482 -3.31 17.38 5.12
CA ARG A 482 -2.97 17.64 3.72
C ARG A 482 -1.99 18.79 3.63
N ILE A 483 -0.95 18.63 2.82
CA ILE A 483 -0.08 19.71 2.36
C ILE A 483 -0.62 20.14 1.00
N PRO A 484 -1.28 21.31 0.89
CA PRO A 484 -1.94 21.73 -0.33
C PRO A 484 -0.91 22.08 -1.42
N ARG A 485 -1.26 21.72 -2.65
CA ARG A 485 -0.47 22.06 -3.83
C ARG A 485 -1.38 22.57 -4.95
N ASP A 486 -0.85 23.40 -5.81
CA ASP A 486 -1.52 23.85 -7.01
C ASP A 486 -1.76 22.69 -7.98
N LYS A 487 -2.88 22.68 -8.67
CA LYS A 487 -3.31 21.56 -9.52
C LYS A 487 -2.56 21.48 -10.84
N GLU A 488 -2.09 22.61 -11.36
CA GLU A 488 -1.41 22.71 -12.66
C GLU A 488 0.09 22.56 -12.51
N THR A 489 0.68 23.29 -11.56
CA THR A 489 2.14 23.29 -11.32
C THR A 489 2.60 22.17 -10.41
N LEU A 490 1.71 21.56 -9.63
CA LEU A 490 1.95 20.57 -8.58
C LEU A 490 2.88 21.08 -7.46
N GLN A 491 3.17 22.38 -7.40
CA GLN A 491 3.98 23.01 -6.36
C GLN A 491 3.12 23.35 -5.13
N HIS A 492 3.77 23.45 -3.98
CA HIS A 492 3.13 23.99 -2.78
C HIS A 492 2.58 25.39 -3.04
N ILE A 493 1.37 25.68 -2.56
CA ILE A 493 0.66 26.93 -2.90
C ILE A 493 1.36 28.22 -2.46
N GLN A 494 2.32 28.15 -1.53
CA GLN A 494 3.09 29.31 -1.04
C GLN A 494 4.57 29.24 -1.39
N ILE A 495 5.13 28.05 -1.64
CA ILE A 495 6.58 27.86 -1.82
C ILE A 495 6.83 27.28 -3.21
N SER A 496 7.40 28.12 -4.07
CA SER A 496 7.80 27.71 -5.42
C SER A 496 8.98 26.74 -5.37
N GLY A 497 8.98 25.73 -6.24
CA GLY A 497 10.01 24.68 -6.29
C GLY A 497 9.85 23.57 -5.24
N LEU A 498 8.89 23.68 -4.31
CA LEU A 498 8.54 22.61 -3.37
C LEU A 498 7.33 21.84 -3.89
N TYR A 499 7.47 20.51 -4.02
CA TYR A 499 6.46 19.62 -4.58
C TYR A 499 5.97 18.60 -3.54
N PRO A 500 4.84 18.87 -2.84
CA PRO A 500 4.22 17.89 -1.94
C PRO A 500 3.77 16.65 -2.71
N CYS A 501 4.19 15.45 -2.29
CA CYS A 501 4.05 14.20 -3.01
C CYS A 501 3.52 13.05 -2.14
N GLY A 502 2.69 12.22 -2.72
CA GLY A 502 2.30 10.94 -2.15
C GLY A 502 1.37 11.03 -0.94
N GLU A 503 1.49 10.03 -0.06
CA GLU A 503 0.64 9.92 1.14
C GLU A 503 0.94 11.01 2.17
N GLY A 504 2.19 11.43 2.31
CA GLY A 504 2.57 12.51 3.22
C GLY A 504 1.90 13.84 2.89
N ALA A 505 1.69 14.11 1.61
CA ALA A 505 0.92 15.27 1.18
C ALA A 505 -0.61 15.08 1.29
N GLY A 506 -1.09 13.91 1.69
CA GLY A 506 -2.51 13.59 1.76
C GLY A 506 -3.18 13.39 0.40
N LEU A 507 -2.42 13.03 -0.64
CA LEU A 507 -2.85 12.99 -2.04
C LEU A 507 -2.97 11.58 -2.61
N SER A 508 -2.36 10.60 -1.99
CA SER A 508 -2.44 9.19 -2.37
C SER A 508 -2.75 8.29 -1.16
N GLY A 509 -2.96 7.02 -1.37
CA GLY A 509 -3.27 6.06 -0.31
C GLY A 509 -2.87 4.64 -0.71
N GLY A 510 -1.60 4.40 -1.02
CA GLY A 510 -1.04 3.11 -1.37
C GLY A 510 0.11 3.19 -2.37
N ILE A 511 0.77 2.05 -2.59
CA ILE A 511 2.00 1.93 -3.39
C ILE A 511 1.82 2.52 -4.80
N THR A 512 0.88 1.99 -5.57
CA THR A 512 0.67 2.40 -6.98
C THR A 512 0.26 3.86 -7.11
N SER A 513 -0.66 4.35 -6.28
CA SER A 513 -1.09 5.75 -6.34
C SER A 513 0.01 6.73 -5.94
N SER A 514 0.89 6.34 -5.01
CA SER A 514 2.07 7.13 -4.62
C SER A 514 3.13 7.13 -5.72
N ALA A 515 3.38 5.99 -6.35
CA ALA A 515 4.28 5.87 -7.50
C ALA A 515 3.83 6.76 -8.66
N ILE A 516 2.55 6.71 -9.03
CA ILE A 516 1.96 7.57 -10.07
C ILE A 516 2.15 9.06 -9.73
N ASP A 517 1.91 9.44 -8.48
CA ASP A 517 2.05 10.82 -8.05
C ASP A 517 3.50 11.31 -8.18
N GLY A 518 4.48 10.46 -7.81
CA GLY A 518 5.91 10.72 -8.02
C GLY A 518 6.28 10.90 -9.50
N ILE A 519 5.81 10.01 -10.37
CA ILE A 519 6.00 10.10 -11.82
C ILE A 519 5.44 11.41 -12.36
N ASN A 520 4.23 11.79 -11.96
CA ASN A 520 3.58 13.02 -12.41
C ASN A 520 4.37 14.27 -12.03
N ILE A 521 4.92 14.32 -10.80
CA ILE A 521 5.73 15.45 -10.35
C ILE A 521 7.04 15.53 -11.14
N ALA A 522 7.72 14.42 -11.36
CA ALA A 522 8.96 14.40 -12.15
C ALA A 522 8.72 14.88 -13.59
N ASN A 523 7.62 14.45 -14.22
CA ASN A 523 7.21 14.96 -15.53
C ASN A 523 6.97 16.47 -15.49
N LYS A 524 6.29 16.99 -14.45
CA LYS A 524 6.00 18.42 -14.31
C LYS A 524 7.27 19.26 -14.12
N ILE A 525 8.26 18.75 -13.39
CA ILE A 525 9.58 19.41 -13.24
C ILE A 525 10.28 19.48 -14.59
N ALA A 526 10.23 18.40 -15.38
CA ALA A 526 10.84 18.37 -16.71
C ALA A 526 10.17 19.33 -17.70
N GLU A 527 8.83 19.39 -17.71
CA GLU A 527 8.07 20.34 -18.53
C GLU A 527 8.48 21.80 -18.25
N LYS A 528 8.58 22.17 -16.95
CA LYS A 528 8.97 23.52 -16.54
C LYS A 528 10.40 23.89 -16.95
N SER A 529 11.29 22.91 -17.04
CA SER A 529 12.71 23.16 -17.37
C SER A 529 12.96 23.27 -18.88
N ASN A 530 12.00 22.85 -19.69
CA ASN A 530 12.03 23.00 -21.17
C ASN A 530 11.38 24.30 -21.66
N LEU A 531 10.78 25.09 -20.75
CA LEU A 531 10.24 26.42 -20.96
C LEU A 531 11.26 27.49 -20.53
#